data_815d48a2d283123497c9d6c4e4282fa9
#
_entry.id   815d48a2d283123497c9d6c4e4282fa9
#
_cell.length_a   1.000
_cell.length_b   1.000
_cell.length_c   1.000
_cell.angle_alpha   90.00
_cell.angle_beta   90.00
_cell.angle_gamma   90.00
#
_symmetry.space_group_name_H-M   'P 1'
#
loop_
_entity.id
_entity.type
_entity.pdbx_description
1 polymer ?
#
loop_
_entity_poly.entity_id
_entity_poly.type
_entity_poly.pdbx_seq_one_letter_code
_entity_poly.pdbx_strand_id
1 'polypeptide(L)'
;MNMNDDNFIKRDRMRFIKNSQSANLCYLAILLNVFYFVSIYKSDVGTYYYNILIGASIVYNLIFMLAVFLSSEEVKNYNKKYSYLLAVIGILQIVRIFIIPMRAHTAKTVVNGAEVLVMHNGQFTRVCAYLALSAACLLAAAAINIKKCNELSEHMKSIGVQNT
;
A
#
# COMPACT_ATOMS: atom_id res chain seq x y z
N MET A 1 13.83 23.16 38.80
CA MET A 1 13.28 22.44 37.66
C MET A 1 11.98 21.82 38.10
N ASN A 2 10.83 22.29 37.59
CA ASN A 2 9.52 21.91 38.11
C ASN A 2 9.14 20.49 37.60
N MET A 3 8.61 19.64 38.50
CA MET A 3 8.17 18.28 38.18
C MET A 3 7.12 18.22 37.04
N ASN A 4 6.43 19.34 36.78
CA ASN A 4 5.54 19.52 35.62
C ASN A 4 6.29 19.63 34.28
N ASP A 5 7.47 20.25 34.28
CA ASP A 5 8.29 20.42 33.07
C ASP A 5 8.89 19.09 32.60
N ASP A 6 9.34 18.25 33.54
CA ASP A 6 9.87 16.91 33.23
C ASP A 6 8.80 15.98 32.65
N ASN A 7 7.58 16.05 33.16
CA ASN A 7 6.46 15.27 32.64
C ASN A 7 6.01 15.77 31.24
N PHE A 8 6.08 17.07 31.01
CA PHE A 8 5.80 17.67 29.71
C PHE A 8 6.83 17.23 28.67
N ILE A 9 8.11 17.33 28.99
CA ILE A 9 9.24 16.91 28.14
C ILE A 9 9.16 15.42 27.83
N LYS A 10 8.82 14.57 28.81
CA LYS A 10 8.63 13.13 28.59
C LYS A 10 7.45 12.83 27.66
N ARG A 11 6.31 13.51 27.84
CA ARG A 11 5.14 13.39 26.95
C ARG A 11 5.46 13.81 25.53
N ASP A 12 6.18 14.89 25.38
CA ASP A 12 6.55 15.45 24.10
C ASP A 12 7.53 14.53 23.34
N ARG A 13 8.50 13.95 24.05
CA ARG A 13 9.37 12.91 23.50
C ARG A 13 8.61 11.66 23.07
N MET A 14 7.61 11.20 23.84
CA MET A 14 6.80 10.03 23.48
C MET A 14 5.94 10.26 22.23
N ARG A 15 5.51 11.49 21.95
CA ARG A 15 4.68 11.83 20.80
C ARG A 15 5.36 11.54 19.47
N PHE A 16 6.68 11.67 19.40
CA PHE A 16 7.48 11.52 18.17
C PHE A 16 8.41 10.29 18.17
N ILE A 17 8.22 9.32 19.06
CA ILE A 17 9.09 8.14 19.12
C ILE A 17 8.98 7.29 17.86
N LYS A 18 7.75 6.99 17.41
CA LYS A 18 7.51 6.18 16.20
C LYS A 18 6.17 6.52 15.55
N ASN A 19 6.15 6.59 14.23
CA ASN A 19 4.91 6.73 13.47
C ASN A 19 4.25 5.36 13.19
N SER A 20 3.74 4.71 14.22
CA SER A 20 3.12 3.39 14.11
C SER A 20 1.85 3.39 13.25
N GLN A 21 1.13 4.52 13.15
CA GLN A 21 -0.11 4.60 12.37
C GLN A 21 0.15 4.39 10.88
N SER A 22 1.13 5.10 10.31
CA SER A 22 1.49 4.93 8.89
C SER A 22 2.04 3.53 8.61
N ALA A 23 2.85 2.98 9.51
CA ALA A 23 3.37 1.62 9.37
C ALA A 23 2.25 0.56 9.39
N ASN A 24 1.29 0.67 10.30
CA ASN A 24 0.17 -0.26 10.38
C ASN A 24 -0.71 -0.23 9.11
N LEU A 25 -0.90 0.95 8.51
CA LEU A 25 -1.59 1.07 7.22
C LEU A 25 -0.80 0.41 6.08
N CYS A 26 0.52 0.48 6.09
CA CYS A 26 1.37 -0.24 5.14
C CYS A 26 1.21 -1.76 5.29
N TYR A 27 1.21 -2.29 6.52
CA TYR A 27 0.99 -3.72 6.75
C TYR A 27 -0.41 -4.17 6.32
N LEU A 28 -1.43 -3.35 6.58
CA LEU A 28 -2.79 -3.62 6.09
C LEU A 28 -2.85 -3.63 4.55
N ALA A 29 -2.14 -2.72 3.88
CA ALA A 29 -2.05 -2.70 2.43
C ALA A 29 -1.38 -3.97 1.87
N ILE A 30 -0.32 -4.47 2.53
CA ILE A 30 0.32 -5.75 2.17
C ILE A 30 -0.68 -6.91 2.33
N LEU A 31 -1.40 -6.99 3.44
CA LEU A 31 -2.39 -8.03 3.69
C LEU A 31 -3.49 -8.04 2.61
N LEU A 32 -4.02 -6.86 2.27
CA LEU A 32 -5.02 -6.72 1.20
C LEU A 32 -4.47 -7.14 -0.16
N ASN A 33 -3.20 -6.87 -0.43
CA ASN A 33 -2.55 -7.31 -1.66
C ASN A 33 -2.34 -8.83 -1.70
N VAL A 34 -2.10 -9.48 -0.56
CA VAL A 34 -2.08 -10.96 -0.47
C VAL A 34 -3.46 -11.54 -0.77
N PHE A 35 -4.54 -10.97 -0.23
CA PHE A 35 -5.90 -11.40 -0.56
C PHE A 35 -6.25 -11.20 -2.04
N TYR A 36 -5.82 -10.08 -2.62
CA TYR A 36 -5.92 -9.88 -4.07
C TYR A 36 -5.22 -11.00 -4.82
N PHE A 37 -3.97 -11.29 -4.47
CA PHE A 37 -3.15 -12.31 -5.11
C PHE A 37 -3.84 -13.70 -5.07
N VAL A 38 -4.27 -14.13 -3.90
CA VAL A 38 -4.99 -15.41 -3.74
C VAL A 38 -6.31 -15.43 -4.54
N SER A 39 -7.02 -14.29 -4.59
CA SER A 39 -8.32 -14.21 -5.28
C SER A 39 -8.19 -14.25 -6.81
N ILE A 40 -7.12 -13.68 -7.37
CA ILE A 40 -6.94 -13.64 -8.83
C ILE A 40 -6.54 -15.00 -9.42
N TYR A 41 -5.81 -15.82 -8.65
CA TYR A 41 -5.35 -17.14 -9.09
C TYR A 41 -6.44 -18.22 -9.09
N LYS A 42 -7.62 -17.91 -8.59
CA LYS A 42 -8.79 -18.83 -8.67
C LYS A 42 -9.49 -18.79 -10.04
N SER A 43 -9.07 -17.90 -10.94
CA SER A 43 -9.60 -17.86 -12.32
C SER A 43 -8.83 -18.84 -13.18
N ASP A 44 -9.57 -19.69 -13.88
CA ASP A 44 -8.98 -20.63 -14.85
C ASP A 44 -8.63 -19.87 -16.14
N VAL A 45 -7.37 -19.46 -16.26
CA VAL A 45 -6.91 -18.58 -17.35
C VAL A 45 -6.09 -19.41 -18.33
N GLY A 46 -6.76 -20.12 -19.24
CA GLY A 46 -6.20 -21.13 -20.10
C GLY A 46 -5.42 -20.67 -21.34
N THR A 47 -5.02 -19.40 -21.50
CA THR A 47 -4.30 -18.94 -22.68
C THR A 47 -2.86 -18.52 -22.36
N TYR A 48 -1.93 -18.79 -23.30
CA TYR A 48 -0.51 -18.45 -23.20
C TYR A 48 -0.24 -16.97 -22.83
N TYR A 49 -1.02 -16.05 -23.38
CA TYR A 49 -0.92 -14.62 -23.09
C TYR A 49 -1.16 -14.31 -21.60
N TYR A 50 -2.12 -14.98 -20.98
CA TYR A 50 -2.42 -14.82 -19.56
C TYR A 50 -1.34 -15.43 -18.67
N ASN A 51 -0.69 -16.50 -19.08
CA ASN A 51 0.43 -17.07 -18.32
C ASN A 51 1.58 -16.09 -18.16
N ILE A 52 1.91 -15.32 -19.22
CA ILE A 52 2.92 -14.26 -19.14
C ILE A 52 2.45 -13.13 -18.20
N LEU A 53 1.20 -12.69 -18.30
CA LEU A 53 0.64 -11.66 -17.42
C LEU A 53 0.60 -12.12 -15.97
N ILE A 54 0.31 -13.39 -15.72
CA ILE A 54 0.34 -13.99 -14.39
C ILE A 54 1.78 -13.96 -13.85
N GLY A 55 2.76 -14.40 -14.64
CA GLY A 55 4.17 -14.35 -14.24
C GLY A 55 4.63 -12.94 -13.90
N ALA A 56 4.33 -11.96 -14.74
CA ALA A 56 4.61 -10.56 -14.49
C ALA A 56 3.90 -10.03 -13.22
N SER A 57 2.66 -10.48 -12.99
CA SER A 57 1.88 -10.12 -11.79
C SER A 57 2.50 -10.70 -10.51
N ILE A 58 3.06 -11.91 -10.55
CA ILE A 58 3.77 -12.51 -9.41
C ILE A 58 4.99 -11.67 -9.06
N VAL A 59 5.83 -11.38 -10.04
CA VAL A 59 7.05 -10.57 -9.84
C VAL A 59 6.68 -9.18 -9.30
N TYR A 60 5.67 -8.53 -9.88
CA TYR A 60 5.19 -7.26 -9.40
C TYR A 60 4.72 -7.33 -7.93
N ASN A 61 3.96 -8.38 -7.55
CA ASN A 61 3.49 -8.55 -6.18
C ASN A 61 4.63 -8.70 -5.18
N LEU A 62 5.68 -9.45 -5.54
CA LEU A 62 6.86 -9.61 -4.68
C LEU A 62 7.59 -8.28 -4.49
N ILE A 63 7.83 -7.55 -5.59
CA ILE A 63 8.46 -6.22 -5.55
C ILE A 63 7.61 -5.24 -4.73
N PHE A 64 6.29 -5.23 -4.95
CA PHE A 64 5.35 -4.41 -4.20
C PHE A 64 5.43 -4.69 -2.70
N MET A 65 5.33 -5.95 -2.29
CA MET A 65 5.37 -6.31 -0.86
C MET A 65 6.69 -5.91 -0.21
N LEU A 66 7.82 -6.14 -0.90
CA LEU A 66 9.14 -5.76 -0.43
C LEU A 66 9.27 -4.24 -0.29
N ALA A 67 8.87 -3.49 -1.32
CA ALA A 67 8.96 -2.02 -1.33
C ALA A 67 8.08 -1.40 -0.24
N VAL A 68 6.85 -1.89 -0.03
CA VAL A 68 5.95 -1.40 1.02
C VAL A 68 6.46 -1.78 2.40
N PHE A 69 7.01 -2.98 2.58
CA PHE A 69 7.59 -3.43 3.85
C PHE A 69 8.79 -2.55 4.25
N LEU A 70 9.75 -2.35 3.34
CA LEU A 70 10.88 -1.46 3.58
C LEU A 70 10.42 -0.03 3.87
N SER A 71 9.45 0.46 3.11
CA SER A 71 8.88 1.79 3.34
C SER A 71 8.18 1.89 4.69
N SER A 72 7.56 0.81 5.20
CA SER A 72 6.88 0.82 6.51
C SER A 72 7.86 1.06 7.65
N GLU A 73 9.06 0.50 7.60
CA GLU A 73 10.10 0.71 8.61
C GLU A 73 10.65 2.15 8.56
N GLU A 74 10.83 2.69 7.38
CA GLU A 74 11.32 4.05 7.18
C GLU A 74 10.30 5.13 7.58
N VAL A 75 9.01 4.91 7.30
CA VAL A 75 7.96 5.86 7.75
C VAL A 75 7.75 5.81 9.27
N LYS A 76 8.07 4.71 9.95
CA LYS A 76 8.14 4.67 11.43
C LYS A 76 9.12 5.71 11.97
N ASN A 77 10.23 5.91 11.26
CA ASN A 77 11.32 6.81 11.64
C ASN A 77 11.14 8.24 11.06
N TYR A 78 9.92 8.59 10.62
CA TYR A 78 9.61 9.91 10.05
C TYR A 78 10.41 10.26 8.78
N ASN A 79 10.77 9.29 7.97
CA ASN A 79 11.46 9.54 6.72
C ASN A 79 10.48 10.00 5.64
N LYS A 80 10.50 11.31 5.31
CA LYS A 80 9.58 11.93 4.36
C LYS A 80 9.73 11.41 2.93
N LYS A 81 10.92 10.97 2.52
CA LYS A 81 11.18 10.44 1.17
C LYS A 81 10.35 9.19 0.88
N TYR A 82 10.19 8.31 1.85
CA TYR A 82 9.41 7.09 1.71
C TYR A 82 7.90 7.35 1.66
N SER A 83 7.41 8.49 2.14
CA SER A 83 6.01 8.88 1.92
C SER A 83 5.70 9.11 0.43
N TYR A 84 6.60 9.75 -0.29
CA TYR A 84 6.44 9.94 -1.73
C TYR A 84 6.50 8.60 -2.47
N LEU A 85 7.38 7.68 -2.06
CA LEU A 85 7.44 6.34 -2.61
C LEU A 85 6.11 5.59 -2.38
N LEU A 86 5.54 5.63 -1.16
CA LEU A 86 4.25 5.04 -0.86
C LEU A 86 3.11 5.65 -1.68
N ALA A 87 3.13 6.96 -1.93
CA ALA A 87 2.14 7.63 -2.78
C ALA A 87 2.23 7.12 -4.23
N VAL A 88 3.43 7.00 -4.79
CA VAL A 88 3.64 6.44 -6.14
C VAL A 88 3.15 4.99 -6.21
N ILE A 89 3.51 4.16 -5.23
CA ILE A 89 3.07 2.75 -5.19
C ILE A 89 1.53 2.67 -5.06
N GLY A 90 0.90 3.54 -4.26
CA GLY A 90 -0.55 3.62 -4.14
C GLY A 90 -1.24 3.97 -5.46
N ILE A 91 -0.70 4.91 -6.22
CA ILE A 91 -1.20 5.24 -7.57
C ILE A 91 -1.03 4.06 -8.52
N LEU A 92 0.12 3.38 -8.50
CA LEU A 92 0.36 2.19 -9.33
C LEU A 92 -0.63 1.05 -9.02
N GLN A 93 -1.09 0.91 -7.77
CA GLN A 93 -2.14 -0.06 -7.43
C GLN A 93 -3.48 0.28 -8.10
N ILE A 94 -3.83 1.57 -8.23
CA ILE A 94 -5.03 2.01 -8.95
C ILE A 94 -4.90 1.69 -10.44
N VAL A 95 -3.75 2.03 -11.05
CA VAL A 95 -3.46 1.74 -12.47
C VAL A 95 -3.56 0.24 -12.75
N ARG A 96 -3.12 -0.59 -11.82
CA ARG A 96 -3.17 -2.05 -11.93
C ARG A 96 -4.58 -2.61 -12.07
N ILE A 97 -5.61 -1.96 -11.51
CA ILE A 97 -7.01 -2.35 -11.67
C ILE A 97 -7.39 -2.41 -13.17
N PHE A 98 -6.91 -1.44 -13.94
CA PHE A 98 -7.23 -1.34 -15.37
C PHE A 98 -6.43 -2.32 -16.24
N ILE A 99 -5.24 -2.74 -15.79
CA ILE A 99 -4.36 -3.60 -16.59
C ILE A 99 -4.76 -5.07 -16.49
N ILE A 100 -4.99 -5.61 -15.29
CA ILE A 100 -5.20 -7.05 -15.08
C ILE A 100 -6.67 -7.39 -14.83
N PRO A 101 -7.34 -6.92 -13.76
CA PRO A 101 -8.73 -7.29 -13.48
C PRO A 101 -9.70 -6.92 -14.59
N MET A 102 -9.57 -5.72 -15.14
CA MET A 102 -10.47 -5.24 -16.18
C MET A 102 -10.34 -6.05 -17.47
N ARG A 103 -9.12 -6.37 -17.89
CA ARG A 103 -8.88 -7.23 -19.06
C ARG A 103 -9.35 -8.65 -18.84
N ALA A 104 -9.12 -9.24 -17.67
CA ALA A 104 -9.58 -10.58 -17.34
C ALA A 104 -11.11 -10.66 -17.30
N HIS A 105 -11.79 -9.59 -16.86
CA HIS A 105 -13.25 -9.53 -16.82
C HIS A 105 -13.88 -9.41 -18.22
N THR A 106 -13.22 -8.72 -19.16
CA THR A 106 -13.71 -8.59 -20.55
C THR A 106 -13.35 -9.77 -21.43
N ALA A 107 -12.40 -10.60 -21.00
CA ALA A 107 -11.97 -11.78 -21.76
C ALA A 107 -12.99 -12.92 -21.64
N LYS A 108 -13.23 -13.62 -22.78
CA LYS A 108 -14.07 -14.80 -22.86
C LYS A 108 -13.22 -16.03 -23.15
N THR A 109 -13.57 -17.16 -22.58
CA THR A 109 -13.00 -18.46 -22.86
C THR A 109 -14.10 -19.42 -23.27
N VAL A 110 -13.77 -20.45 -24.05
CA VAL A 110 -14.72 -21.47 -24.46
C VAL A 110 -14.52 -22.70 -23.58
N VAL A 111 -15.53 -23.03 -22.77
CA VAL A 111 -15.56 -24.25 -21.93
C VAL A 111 -16.72 -25.09 -22.36
N ASN A 112 -16.48 -26.33 -22.79
CA ASN A 112 -17.50 -27.26 -23.27
C ASN A 112 -18.38 -26.72 -24.43
N GLY A 113 -17.80 -25.88 -25.30
CA GLY A 113 -18.51 -25.29 -26.44
C GLY A 113 -19.35 -24.05 -26.11
N ALA A 114 -19.39 -23.60 -24.87
CA ALA A 114 -20.06 -22.36 -24.44
C ALA A 114 -19.04 -21.26 -24.14
N GLU A 115 -19.33 -20.03 -24.56
CA GLU A 115 -18.53 -18.85 -24.17
C GLU A 115 -18.80 -18.49 -22.71
N VAL A 116 -17.76 -18.52 -21.89
CA VAL A 116 -17.81 -18.14 -20.47
C VAL A 116 -16.84 -17.02 -20.19
N LEU A 117 -17.18 -16.09 -19.31
CA LEU A 117 -16.27 -15.04 -18.85
C LEU A 117 -15.12 -15.65 -18.05
N VAL A 118 -13.89 -15.23 -18.36
CA VAL A 118 -12.67 -15.67 -17.64
C VAL A 118 -12.74 -15.30 -16.16
N MET A 119 -13.34 -14.16 -15.84
CA MET A 119 -13.52 -13.69 -14.46
C MET A 119 -14.99 -13.36 -14.22
N HIS A 120 -15.60 -14.02 -13.23
CA HIS A 120 -16.99 -13.78 -12.81
C HIS A 120 -17.13 -12.41 -12.12
N ASN A 121 -18.30 -11.77 -12.28
CA ASN A 121 -18.57 -10.44 -11.71
C ASN A 121 -18.24 -10.33 -10.21
N GLY A 122 -18.60 -11.35 -9.42
CA GLY A 122 -18.32 -11.35 -7.98
C GLY A 122 -16.83 -11.46 -7.63
N GLN A 123 -16.03 -12.12 -8.48
CA GLN A 123 -14.58 -12.19 -8.32
C GLN A 123 -13.95 -10.86 -8.74
N PHE A 124 -14.38 -10.27 -9.86
CA PHE A 124 -13.94 -8.96 -10.33
C PHE A 124 -14.14 -7.89 -9.26
N THR A 125 -15.34 -7.82 -8.68
CA THR A 125 -15.64 -6.83 -7.62
C THR A 125 -14.73 -7.02 -6.41
N ARG A 126 -14.51 -8.26 -5.94
CA ARG A 126 -13.60 -8.53 -4.80
C ARG A 126 -12.16 -8.12 -5.09
N VAL A 127 -11.66 -8.50 -6.27
CA VAL A 127 -10.29 -8.18 -6.69
C VAL A 127 -10.08 -6.66 -6.79
N CYS A 128 -11.02 -5.94 -7.41
CA CYS A 128 -10.98 -4.48 -7.48
C CYS A 128 -11.06 -3.83 -6.09
N ALA A 129 -11.91 -4.35 -5.19
CA ALA A 129 -12.04 -3.85 -3.83
C ALA A 129 -10.73 -4.01 -3.04
N TYR A 130 -10.05 -5.14 -3.12
CA TYR A 130 -8.76 -5.34 -2.45
C TYR A 130 -7.68 -4.37 -2.95
N LEU A 131 -7.60 -4.16 -4.26
CA LEU A 131 -6.64 -3.21 -4.83
C LEU A 131 -6.96 -1.77 -4.45
N ALA A 132 -8.23 -1.36 -4.52
CA ALA A 132 -8.67 -0.02 -4.16
C ALA A 132 -8.43 0.28 -2.67
N LEU A 133 -8.77 -0.66 -1.77
CA LEU A 133 -8.50 -0.53 -0.34
C LEU A 133 -7.00 -0.51 -0.03
N SER A 134 -6.20 -1.35 -0.69
CA SER A 134 -4.75 -1.32 -0.56
C SER A 134 -4.17 0.02 -0.99
N ALA A 135 -4.61 0.57 -2.13
CA ALA A 135 -4.21 1.89 -2.59
C ALA A 135 -4.60 2.99 -1.60
N ALA A 136 -5.84 2.97 -1.10
CA ALA A 136 -6.32 3.93 -0.10
C ALA A 136 -5.48 3.90 1.19
N CYS A 137 -5.12 2.71 1.68
CA CYS A 137 -4.24 2.54 2.85
C CYS A 137 -2.85 3.15 2.61
N LEU A 138 -2.26 2.94 1.44
CA LEU A 138 -0.93 3.49 1.11
C LEU A 138 -0.95 5.02 0.97
N LEU A 139 -1.97 5.57 0.31
CA LEU A 139 -2.13 7.02 0.17
C LEU A 139 -2.39 7.68 1.53
N ALA A 140 -3.23 7.06 2.38
CA ALA A 140 -3.44 7.53 3.74
C ALA A 140 -2.16 7.46 4.58
N ALA A 141 -1.40 6.36 4.50
CA ALA A 141 -0.11 6.22 5.18
C ALA A 141 0.88 7.32 4.76
N ALA A 142 0.96 7.61 3.46
CA ALA A 142 1.79 8.67 2.91
C ALA A 142 1.39 10.04 3.44
N ALA A 143 0.09 10.37 3.39
CA ALA A 143 -0.44 11.66 3.86
C ALA A 143 -0.21 11.87 5.36
N ILE A 144 -0.48 10.85 6.19
CA ILE A 144 -0.25 10.88 7.64
C ILE A 144 1.24 11.08 7.94
N ASN A 145 2.13 10.37 7.23
CA ASN A 145 3.56 10.51 7.47
C ASN A 145 4.07 11.89 7.05
N ILE A 146 3.64 12.45 5.91
CA ILE A 146 4.00 13.80 5.49
C ILE A 146 3.56 14.83 6.54
N LYS A 147 2.30 14.74 7.02
CA LYS A 147 1.78 15.62 8.04
C LYS A 147 2.62 15.56 9.31
N LYS A 148 2.90 14.37 9.82
CA LYS A 148 3.69 14.17 11.04
C LYS A 148 5.16 14.58 10.89
N CYS A 149 5.75 14.38 9.70
CA CYS A 149 7.10 14.88 9.42
C CYS A 149 7.17 16.41 9.44
N ASN A 150 6.13 17.09 8.93
CA ASN A 150 6.06 18.54 8.98
C ASN A 150 5.89 19.05 10.43
N GLU A 151 4.97 18.43 11.20
CA GLU A 151 4.79 18.73 12.63
C GLU A 151 6.10 18.54 13.42
N LEU A 152 6.83 17.46 13.17
CA LEU A 152 8.15 17.22 13.77
C LEU A 152 9.16 18.31 13.38
N SER A 153 9.19 18.70 12.12
CA SER A 153 10.11 19.75 11.64
C SER A 153 9.82 21.12 12.28
N GLU A 154 8.55 21.47 12.43
CA GLU A 154 8.13 22.70 13.12
C GLU A 154 8.50 22.67 14.60
N HIS A 155 8.28 21.52 15.26
CA HIS A 155 8.65 21.33 16.66
C HIS A 155 10.15 21.45 16.86
N MET A 156 10.97 20.85 16.00
CA MET A 156 12.43 20.96 16.05
C MET A 156 12.92 22.42 15.87
N LYS A 157 12.27 23.17 14.97
CA LYS A 157 12.56 24.60 14.79
C LYS A 157 12.23 25.43 16.03
N SER A 158 11.11 25.12 16.71
CA SER A 158 10.69 25.85 17.92
C SER A 158 11.62 25.62 19.11
N ILE A 159 12.33 24.49 19.17
CA ILE A 159 13.30 24.14 20.22
C ILE A 159 14.71 24.67 19.88
N GLY A 160 14.91 25.33 18.73
CA GLY A 160 16.19 25.88 18.32
C GLY A 160 17.19 24.84 17.80
N VAL A 161 16.76 23.60 17.53
CA VAL A 161 17.57 22.57 16.88
C VAL A 161 17.54 22.83 15.38
N GLN A 162 18.52 23.55 14.85
CA GLN A 162 18.72 23.65 13.41
C GLN A 162 19.22 22.31 12.89
N ASN A 163 18.51 21.74 11.91
CA ASN A 163 19.02 20.61 11.15
C ASN A 163 20.26 21.06 10.36
N THR A 164 21.41 20.61 10.76
CA THR A 164 22.61 20.59 9.94
C THR A 164 22.51 19.52 8.86
#